data_2f5fb06280b0753377b073ce21a8df88
#
_entry.id   2f5fb06280b0753377b073ce21a8df88
#
_cell.length_a   1.000
_cell.length_b   1.000
_cell.length_c   1.000
_cell.angle_alpha   90.00
_cell.angle_beta   90.00
_cell.angle_gamma   90.00
#
_symmetry.space_group_name_H-M   'P 1'
#
loop_
_entity.id
_entity.type
_entity.pdbx_description
1 polymer ?
#
loop_
_entity_poly.entity_id
_entity_poly.type
_entity_poly.pdbx_seq_one_letter_code
_entity_poly.pdbx_strand_id
1 'polypeptide(L)'
;MGDIDMTLMHEFAVRTRYGSEVLERRELVLDAHLRYLRRFRTRIRFSGPILDLNGVTPIGGFTIFRATDLRDAQSFVENEPFYRAGILESVELNGFLGFDANVQESLDTAASAGLFLCQQSIKSLWHGNGVANPDGLVTSGLTLDGEFRRATRLVRIVRALDSAEARRSIIPTWPQEGREPRGASIVRWRFGRAITSPA
;
A
#
# COMPACT_ATOMS: atom_id res chain seq x y z
N MET A 1 -13.61 -26.37 -7.24
CA MET A 1 -13.11 -25.26 -6.42
C MET A 1 -14.26 -24.27 -6.37
N GLY A 2 -15.00 -24.22 -5.24
CA GLY A 2 -16.22 -23.40 -5.14
C GLY A 2 -15.89 -21.92 -5.28
N ASP A 3 -16.75 -21.16 -5.94
CA ASP A 3 -16.66 -19.71 -6.02
C ASP A 3 -16.72 -19.16 -4.61
N ILE A 4 -15.66 -18.49 -4.19
CA ILE A 4 -15.63 -17.78 -2.89
C ILE A 4 -16.52 -16.56 -3.04
N ASP A 5 -17.57 -16.48 -2.21
CA ASP A 5 -18.46 -15.32 -2.18
C ASP A 5 -17.66 -14.08 -1.73
N MET A 6 -17.33 -13.20 -2.68
CA MET A 6 -16.54 -12.00 -2.46
C MET A 6 -17.27 -10.91 -1.67
N THR A 7 -18.60 -11.05 -1.46
CA THR A 7 -19.40 -10.07 -0.73
C THR A 7 -19.17 -10.11 0.78
N LEU A 8 -18.62 -11.21 1.30
CA LEU A 8 -18.31 -11.41 2.72
C LEU A 8 -16.84 -11.15 3.08
N MET A 9 -16.04 -10.61 2.16
CA MET A 9 -14.62 -10.36 2.40
C MET A 9 -14.35 -8.95 2.92
N HIS A 10 -13.46 -8.87 3.91
CA HIS A 10 -12.92 -7.62 4.44
C HIS A 10 -11.61 -7.27 3.74
N GLU A 11 -11.33 -5.99 3.59
CA GLU A 11 -10.04 -5.54 3.07
C GLU A 11 -9.03 -5.33 4.20
N PHE A 12 -7.79 -5.74 3.96
CA PHE A 12 -6.65 -5.59 4.87
C PHE A 12 -5.50 -4.89 4.16
N ALA A 13 -4.91 -3.92 4.83
CA ALA A 13 -3.67 -3.29 4.40
C ALA A 13 -2.47 -4.04 5.02
N VAL A 14 -1.61 -4.56 4.17
CA VAL A 14 -0.35 -5.19 4.53
C VAL A 14 0.79 -4.28 4.12
N ARG A 15 1.52 -3.72 5.07
CA ARG A 15 2.75 -2.97 4.84
C ARG A 15 3.93 -3.77 5.34
N THR A 16 4.94 -3.95 4.50
CA THR A 16 6.17 -4.65 4.86
C THR A 16 7.37 -3.74 4.72
N ARG A 17 8.41 -4.02 5.50
CA ARG A 17 9.73 -3.43 5.37
C ARG A 17 10.76 -4.55 5.25
N TYR A 18 11.72 -4.38 4.36
CA TYR A 18 12.83 -5.33 4.18
C TYR A 18 13.95 -4.99 5.15
N GLY A 19 14.67 -6.02 5.59
CA GLY A 19 15.92 -5.84 6.33
C GLY A 19 17.01 -5.18 5.47
N SER A 20 18.02 -4.61 6.11
CA SER A 20 19.07 -3.84 5.43
C SER A 20 19.98 -4.68 4.52
N GLU A 21 20.16 -5.96 4.81
CA GLU A 21 21.13 -6.83 4.14
C GLU A 21 20.48 -8.00 3.36
N VAL A 22 19.26 -7.80 2.88
CA VAL A 22 18.48 -8.90 2.29
C VAL A 22 18.30 -8.81 0.78
N LEU A 23 18.86 -7.82 0.10
CA LEU A 23 18.60 -7.60 -1.33
C LEU A 23 18.98 -8.80 -2.20
N GLU A 24 20.15 -9.41 -1.98
CA GLU A 24 20.56 -10.61 -2.70
C GLU A 24 19.62 -11.80 -2.41
N ARG A 25 19.30 -12.04 -1.14
CA ARG A 25 18.37 -13.10 -0.73
C ARG A 25 16.97 -12.86 -1.29
N ARG A 26 16.55 -11.60 -1.36
CA ARG A 26 15.28 -11.21 -1.95
C ARG A 26 15.19 -11.62 -3.41
N GLU A 27 16.24 -11.40 -4.21
CA GLU A 27 16.26 -11.80 -5.64
C GLU A 27 16.13 -13.33 -5.80
N LEU A 28 16.76 -14.11 -4.94
CA LEU A 28 16.64 -15.59 -4.96
C LEU A 28 15.21 -16.08 -4.70
N VAL A 29 14.43 -15.33 -3.93
CA VAL A 29 13.06 -15.69 -3.53
C VAL A 29 11.99 -14.98 -4.39
N LEU A 30 12.40 -14.01 -5.21
CA LEU A 30 11.48 -13.13 -5.94
C LEU A 30 10.48 -13.90 -6.81
N ASP A 31 10.92 -14.90 -7.55
CA ASP A 31 10.04 -15.70 -8.40
C ASP A 31 9.00 -16.48 -7.61
N ALA A 32 9.38 -17.02 -6.44
CA ALA A 32 8.45 -17.70 -5.55
C ALA A 32 7.42 -16.72 -5.00
N HIS A 33 7.84 -15.51 -4.58
CA HIS A 33 6.98 -14.42 -4.17
C HIS A 33 5.97 -14.04 -5.27
N LEU A 34 6.42 -13.81 -6.50
CA LEU A 34 5.54 -13.43 -7.60
C LEU A 34 4.53 -14.55 -7.93
N ARG A 35 4.96 -15.82 -7.92
CA ARG A 35 4.04 -16.97 -8.09
C ARG A 35 3.01 -17.02 -6.95
N TYR A 36 3.43 -16.76 -5.73
CA TYR A 36 2.52 -16.71 -4.58
C TYR A 36 1.45 -15.63 -4.77
N LEU A 37 1.82 -14.39 -5.07
CA LEU A 37 0.88 -13.31 -5.30
C LEU A 37 -0.10 -13.61 -6.45
N ARG A 38 0.37 -14.23 -7.55
CA ARG A 38 -0.51 -14.62 -8.68
C ARG A 38 -1.62 -15.58 -8.26
N ARG A 39 -1.39 -16.49 -7.29
CA ARG A 39 -2.43 -17.38 -6.77
C ARG A 39 -3.56 -16.63 -6.08
N PHE A 40 -3.27 -15.47 -5.53
CA PHE A 40 -4.21 -14.63 -4.81
C PHE A 40 -4.67 -13.41 -5.60
N ARG A 41 -4.40 -13.34 -6.91
CA ARG A 41 -4.67 -12.14 -7.73
C ARG A 41 -6.12 -11.64 -7.64
N THR A 42 -7.11 -12.53 -7.52
CA THR A 42 -8.53 -12.18 -7.40
C THR A 42 -8.87 -11.56 -6.03
N ARG A 43 -8.04 -11.81 -5.01
CA ARG A 43 -8.18 -11.28 -3.66
C ARG A 43 -7.29 -10.05 -3.41
N ILE A 44 -6.32 -9.78 -4.28
CA ILE A 44 -5.45 -8.61 -4.19
C ILE A 44 -6.09 -7.48 -5.00
N ARG A 45 -6.47 -6.38 -4.30
CA ARG A 45 -6.97 -5.18 -4.95
C ARG A 45 -5.82 -4.42 -5.62
N PHE A 46 -4.71 -4.22 -4.92
CA PHE A 46 -3.44 -3.76 -5.46
C PHE A 46 -2.27 -4.16 -4.56
N SER A 47 -1.11 -4.29 -5.17
CA SER A 47 0.13 -4.62 -4.48
C SER A 47 1.32 -4.06 -5.25
N GLY A 48 2.39 -3.73 -4.52
CA GLY A 48 3.62 -3.32 -5.15
C GLY A 48 4.71 -2.93 -4.17
N PRO A 49 5.95 -2.80 -4.66
CA PRO A 49 7.08 -2.41 -3.83
C PRO A 49 7.01 -0.93 -3.43
N ILE A 50 7.39 -0.67 -2.20
CA ILE A 50 7.82 0.65 -1.72
C ILE A 50 9.28 0.81 -2.12
N LEU A 51 9.63 1.95 -2.72
CA LEU A 51 10.96 2.23 -3.24
C LEU A 51 11.70 3.22 -2.32
N ASP A 52 13.03 3.18 -2.39
CA ASP A 52 13.90 4.17 -1.77
C ASP A 52 13.70 5.59 -2.32
N LEU A 53 14.41 6.56 -1.78
CA LEU A 53 14.32 7.96 -2.20
C LEU A 53 14.68 8.16 -3.67
N ASN A 54 15.55 7.31 -4.24
CA ASN A 54 15.94 7.35 -5.65
C ASN A 54 14.89 6.71 -6.57
N GLY A 55 13.91 6.01 -6.00
CA GLY A 55 12.83 5.37 -6.75
C GLY A 55 13.25 4.09 -7.48
N VAL A 56 14.35 3.48 -7.10
CA VAL A 56 14.96 2.32 -7.76
C VAL A 56 14.90 1.07 -6.90
N THR A 57 15.40 1.15 -5.67
CA THR A 57 15.59 0.00 -4.80
C THR A 57 14.34 -0.28 -3.98
N PRO A 58 13.78 -1.51 -4.05
CA PRO A 58 12.69 -1.90 -3.17
C PRO A 58 13.15 -2.00 -1.72
N ILE A 59 12.47 -1.26 -0.83
CA ILE A 59 12.74 -1.24 0.61
C ILE A 59 11.59 -1.86 1.44
N GLY A 60 10.54 -2.29 0.78
CA GLY A 60 9.38 -2.90 1.39
C GLY A 60 8.25 -3.11 0.38
N GLY A 61 7.05 -3.35 0.86
CA GLY A 61 5.85 -3.54 0.05
C GLY A 61 4.60 -2.95 0.69
N PHE A 62 3.61 -2.67 -0.13
CA PHE A 62 2.26 -2.30 0.30
C PHE A 62 1.24 -3.05 -0.54
N THR A 63 0.31 -3.73 0.13
CA THR A 63 -0.71 -4.57 -0.51
C THR A 63 -2.06 -4.34 0.17
N ILE A 64 -3.13 -4.20 -0.60
CA ILE A 64 -4.50 -4.35 -0.11
C ILE A 64 -5.01 -5.71 -0.55
N PHE A 65 -5.38 -6.50 0.45
CA PHE A 65 -5.76 -7.89 0.30
C PHE A 65 -7.15 -8.15 0.91
N ARG A 66 -7.97 -8.93 0.22
CA ARG A 66 -9.29 -9.34 0.69
C ARG A 66 -9.20 -10.67 1.40
N ALA A 67 -9.72 -10.72 2.61
CA ALA A 67 -9.76 -11.92 3.45
C ALA A 67 -11.12 -12.07 4.13
N THR A 68 -11.48 -13.28 4.49
CA THR A 68 -12.72 -13.56 5.22
C THR A 68 -12.67 -13.01 6.65
N ASP A 69 -11.48 -13.02 7.26
CA ASP A 69 -11.23 -12.51 8.59
C ASP A 69 -9.75 -12.19 8.80
N LEU A 70 -9.40 -11.72 10.00
CA LEU A 70 -8.01 -11.41 10.36
C LEU A 70 -7.09 -12.64 10.30
N ARG A 71 -7.58 -13.82 10.67
CA ARG A 71 -6.80 -15.05 10.66
C ARG A 71 -6.42 -15.48 9.25
N ASP A 72 -7.37 -15.35 8.30
CA ASP A 72 -7.12 -15.61 6.89
C ASP A 72 -6.10 -14.59 6.32
N ALA A 73 -6.20 -13.32 6.72
CA ALA A 73 -5.23 -12.30 6.32
C ALA A 73 -3.83 -12.57 6.94
N GLN A 74 -3.74 -13.00 8.19
CA GLN A 74 -2.50 -13.44 8.82
C GLN A 74 -1.89 -14.63 8.10
N SER A 75 -2.70 -15.63 7.76
CA SER A 75 -2.25 -16.81 7.01
C SER A 75 -1.67 -16.44 5.64
N PHE A 76 -2.28 -15.45 4.95
CA PHE A 76 -1.72 -14.92 3.70
C PHE A 76 -0.31 -14.34 3.91
N VAL A 77 -0.09 -13.57 4.98
CA VAL A 77 1.22 -12.98 5.28
C VAL A 77 2.24 -14.06 5.68
N GLU A 78 1.88 -14.96 6.57
CA GLU A 78 2.79 -15.98 7.14
C GLU A 78 3.23 -17.03 6.10
N ASN A 79 2.42 -17.27 5.08
CA ASN A 79 2.76 -18.18 3.99
C ASN A 79 3.46 -17.50 2.81
N GLU A 80 3.67 -16.22 2.87
CA GLU A 80 4.32 -15.43 1.84
C GLU A 80 5.84 -15.76 1.81
N PRO A 81 6.43 -16.03 0.65
CA PRO A 81 7.84 -16.47 0.55
C PRO A 81 8.86 -15.50 1.14
N PHE A 82 8.67 -14.18 1.06
CA PHE A 82 9.58 -13.23 1.71
C PHE A 82 9.50 -13.28 3.23
N TYR A 83 8.30 -13.48 3.78
CA TYR A 83 8.12 -13.69 5.21
C TYR A 83 8.86 -14.95 5.67
N ARG A 84 8.62 -16.08 5.00
CA ARG A 84 9.24 -17.37 5.34
C ARG A 84 10.76 -17.38 5.17
N ALA A 85 11.28 -16.62 4.24
CA ALA A 85 12.72 -16.50 4.02
C ALA A 85 13.39 -15.49 4.98
N GLY A 86 12.65 -14.86 5.90
CA GLY A 86 13.19 -13.88 6.83
C GLY A 86 13.73 -12.60 6.13
N ILE A 87 13.11 -12.24 5.01
CA ILE A 87 13.45 -11.02 4.27
C ILE A 87 12.78 -9.79 4.91
N LEU A 88 11.62 -10.01 5.54
CA LEU A 88 10.83 -8.95 6.15
C LEU A 88 11.35 -8.64 7.57
N GLU A 89 11.80 -7.40 7.77
CA GLU A 89 12.16 -6.87 9.09
C GLU A 89 10.91 -6.56 9.91
N SER A 90 9.87 -6.05 9.25
CA SER A 90 8.59 -5.78 9.89
C SER A 90 7.42 -6.01 8.95
N VAL A 91 6.28 -6.36 9.55
CA VAL A 91 4.97 -6.47 8.89
C VAL A 91 3.94 -5.75 9.73
N GLU A 92 3.23 -4.82 9.11
CA GLU A 92 2.03 -4.19 9.67
C GLU A 92 0.82 -4.75 8.92
N LEU A 93 -0.09 -5.40 9.64
CA LEU A 93 -1.36 -5.90 9.12
C LEU A 93 -2.50 -5.17 9.83
N ASN A 94 -3.30 -4.43 9.08
CA ASN A 94 -4.39 -3.61 9.59
C ASN A 94 -5.65 -3.84 8.74
N GLY A 95 -6.84 -3.68 9.33
CA GLY A 95 -8.05 -3.58 8.56
C GLY A 95 -7.98 -2.37 7.61
N PHE A 96 -8.66 -2.43 6.47
CA PHE A 96 -8.70 -1.34 5.51
C PHE A 96 -10.15 -1.05 5.08
N LEU A 97 -10.52 0.22 5.13
CA LEU A 97 -11.78 0.73 4.61
C LEU A 97 -11.48 1.65 3.42
N GLY A 98 -11.62 1.12 2.21
CA GLY A 98 -11.41 1.87 0.97
C GLY A 98 -12.61 2.76 0.64
N PHE A 99 -12.35 3.95 0.10
CA PHE A 99 -13.38 4.91 -0.28
C PHE A 99 -13.72 4.90 -1.78
N ASP A 100 -12.84 4.32 -2.61
CA ASP A 100 -12.97 4.40 -4.08
C ASP A 100 -13.26 3.03 -4.69
N ALA A 101 -14.21 3.00 -5.61
CA ALA A 101 -14.63 1.78 -6.30
C ALA A 101 -13.79 1.46 -7.57
N ASN A 102 -13.14 2.45 -8.21
CA ASN A 102 -12.55 2.32 -9.55
C ASN A 102 -11.05 2.66 -9.59
N VAL A 103 -10.22 1.76 -9.07
CA VAL A 103 -8.76 1.89 -9.13
C VAL A 103 -8.20 1.60 -10.52
N GLN A 104 -8.86 0.71 -11.29
CA GLN A 104 -8.34 0.20 -12.56
C GLN A 104 -8.22 1.27 -13.67
N GLU A 105 -9.22 2.15 -13.79
CA GLU A 105 -9.20 3.22 -14.81
C GLU A 105 -8.14 4.28 -14.57
N SER A 106 -7.77 4.49 -13.30
CA SER A 106 -6.74 5.48 -12.93
C SER A 106 -5.32 5.01 -13.23
N LEU A 107 -5.11 3.74 -13.58
CA LEU A 107 -3.78 3.14 -13.75
C LEU A 107 -3.25 3.27 -15.18
N ASP A 108 -4.14 3.29 -16.17
CA ASP A 108 -3.78 3.23 -17.58
C ASP A 108 -3.34 4.58 -18.18
N THR A 109 -3.53 5.66 -17.45
CA THR A 109 -3.30 7.03 -17.95
C THR A 109 -2.05 7.66 -17.39
N ALA A 110 -0.89 7.43 -17.88
CA ALA A 110 0.29 8.29 -17.94
C ALA A 110 1.63 7.64 -17.59
N ALA A 111 2.45 7.51 -18.60
CA ALA A 111 3.80 6.95 -18.54
C ALA A 111 4.85 7.83 -17.86
N SER A 112 4.55 9.09 -17.48
CA SER A 112 5.56 10.05 -17.00
C SER A 112 5.51 10.40 -15.52
N ALA A 113 4.39 10.17 -14.83
CA ALA A 113 4.25 10.50 -13.41
C ALA A 113 4.46 9.26 -12.52
N GLY A 114 5.18 9.43 -11.42
CA GLY A 114 5.36 8.39 -10.41
C GLY A 114 4.13 8.20 -9.54
N LEU A 115 4.03 7.04 -8.90
CA LEU A 115 3.02 6.79 -7.85
C LEU A 115 3.66 6.98 -6.48
N PHE A 116 2.90 7.57 -5.58
CA PHE A 116 3.33 7.83 -4.21
C PHE A 116 2.30 7.28 -3.22
N LEU A 117 2.77 6.44 -2.31
CA LEU A 117 2.01 5.98 -1.15
C LEU A 117 2.16 7.00 -0.04
N CYS A 118 1.05 7.58 0.35
CA CYS A 118 0.97 8.60 1.37
C CYS A 118 0.16 8.08 2.54
N GLN A 119 0.73 8.16 3.73
CA GLN A 119 0.06 7.75 4.95
C GLN A 119 0.10 8.90 5.95
N GLN A 120 -1.02 9.16 6.59
CA GLN A 120 -1.15 10.22 7.59
C GLN A 120 -1.93 9.71 8.81
N SER A 121 -1.38 9.95 10.01
CA SER A 121 -2.09 9.62 11.24
C SER A 121 -3.41 10.39 11.35
N ILE A 122 -4.48 9.69 11.72
CA ILE A 122 -5.79 10.33 11.96
C ILE A 122 -5.70 11.44 13.02
N LYS A 123 -4.85 11.27 14.04
CA LYS A 123 -4.65 12.30 15.07
C LYS A 123 -4.13 13.62 14.51
N SER A 124 -3.43 13.60 13.37
CA SER A 124 -2.90 14.80 12.73
C SER A 124 -3.87 15.44 11.72
N LEU A 125 -4.96 14.74 11.35
CA LEU A 125 -5.96 15.27 10.42
C LEU A 125 -6.89 16.32 11.06
N TRP A 126 -7.07 16.27 12.38
CA TRP A 126 -8.00 17.15 13.10
C TRP A 126 -7.58 18.63 13.15
N HIS A 127 -6.42 18.97 12.66
CA HIS A 127 -5.89 20.34 12.68
C HIS A 127 -5.95 21.03 11.31
N GLY A 128 -6.58 20.42 10.30
CA GLY A 128 -6.68 20.98 8.95
C GLY A 128 -8.11 20.93 8.40
N ASN A 129 -8.49 22.00 7.73
CA ASN A 129 -9.79 22.14 7.04
C ASN A 129 -9.91 21.10 5.92
N GLY A 130 -10.81 20.15 6.08
CA GLY A 130 -11.36 19.29 5.03
C GLY A 130 -10.34 18.42 4.29
N VAL A 131 -10.68 17.15 4.13
CA VAL A 131 -9.92 16.23 3.27
C VAL A 131 -10.41 16.45 1.83
N ALA A 132 -9.81 17.40 1.12
CA ALA A 132 -10.03 17.51 -0.31
C ALA A 132 -9.44 16.28 -1.04
N ASN A 133 -10.12 15.77 -2.05
CA ASN A 133 -9.54 14.78 -2.93
C ASN A 133 -8.46 15.46 -3.77
N PRO A 134 -7.19 15.04 -3.67
CA PRO A 134 -6.13 15.65 -4.44
C PRO A 134 -6.25 15.32 -5.92
N ASP A 135 -5.80 16.23 -6.78
CA ASP A 135 -5.58 15.92 -8.18
C ASP A 135 -4.61 14.72 -8.29
N GLY A 136 -4.89 13.81 -9.22
CA GLY A 136 -4.09 12.59 -9.38
C GLY A 136 -4.32 11.52 -8.32
N LEU A 137 -5.38 11.62 -7.50
CA LEU A 137 -5.76 10.54 -6.57
C LEU A 137 -6.08 9.26 -7.34
N VAL A 138 -5.37 8.19 -7.00
CA VAL A 138 -5.60 6.85 -7.53
C VAL A 138 -6.55 6.07 -6.63
N THR A 139 -6.31 6.11 -5.33
CA THR A 139 -7.18 5.48 -4.32
C THR A 139 -6.94 6.08 -2.95
N SER A 140 -7.94 5.97 -2.10
CA SER A 140 -7.85 6.35 -0.69
C SER A 140 -8.58 5.37 0.22
N GLY A 141 -8.25 5.40 1.50
CA GLY A 141 -8.91 4.60 2.52
C GLY A 141 -8.31 4.83 3.91
N LEU A 142 -8.95 4.23 4.88
CA LEU A 142 -8.51 4.26 6.27
C LEU A 142 -7.93 2.90 6.66
N THR A 143 -6.77 2.89 7.32
CA THR A 143 -6.37 1.72 8.08
C THR A 143 -7.05 1.73 9.44
N LEU A 144 -7.48 0.56 9.88
CA LEU A 144 -8.15 0.32 11.15
C LEU A 144 -7.20 -0.41 12.10
N ASP A 145 -7.40 -0.26 13.40
CA ASP A 145 -6.66 -1.06 14.39
C ASP A 145 -6.97 -2.57 14.24
N GLY A 146 -6.22 -3.41 14.97
CA GLY A 146 -6.37 -4.87 14.91
C GLY A 146 -7.76 -5.41 15.32
N GLU A 147 -8.57 -4.57 15.97
CA GLU A 147 -9.94 -4.89 16.34
C GLU A 147 -11.00 -4.28 15.40
N PHE A 148 -10.57 -3.60 14.34
CA PHE A 148 -11.44 -2.91 13.37
C PHE A 148 -12.32 -1.81 13.97
N ARG A 149 -11.97 -1.29 15.14
CA ARG A 149 -12.80 -0.33 15.89
C ARG A 149 -12.42 1.12 15.67
N ARG A 150 -11.16 1.38 15.34
CA ARG A 150 -10.65 2.76 15.24
C ARG A 150 -9.82 2.96 13.99
N ALA A 151 -10.11 4.02 13.28
CA ALA A 151 -9.24 4.47 12.21
C ALA A 151 -7.92 4.99 12.79
N THR A 152 -6.80 4.53 12.23
CA THR A 152 -5.46 4.84 12.69
C THR A 152 -4.73 5.76 11.74
N ARG A 153 -4.87 5.53 10.43
CA ARG A 153 -4.22 6.33 9.39
C ARG A 153 -5.15 6.52 8.19
N LEU A 154 -5.02 7.67 7.54
CA LEU A 154 -5.50 7.88 6.18
C LEU A 154 -4.39 7.44 5.23
N VAL A 155 -4.74 6.58 4.27
CA VAL A 155 -3.84 6.09 3.22
C VAL A 155 -4.33 6.62 1.89
N ARG A 156 -3.43 7.14 1.06
CA ARG A 156 -3.70 7.58 -0.30
C ARG A 156 -2.59 7.09 -1.23
N ILE A 157 -2.97 6.69 -2.43
CA ILE A 157 -2.03 6.53 -3.54
C ILE A 157 -2.33 7.66 -4.51
N VAL A 158 -1.33 8.46 -4.79
CA VAL A 158 -1.44 9.61 -5.68
C VAL A 158 -0.42 9.51 -6.80
N ARG A 159 -0.77 10.05 -7.96
CA ARG A 159 0.12 10.24 -9.09
C ARG A 159 0.72 11.64 -9.00
N ALA A 160 2.04 11.75 -9.07
CA ALA A 160 2.75 13.02 -9.03
C ALA A 160 4.09 12.91 -9.76
N LEU A 161 4.65 14.03 -10.20
CA LEU A 161 5.96 14.09 -10.84
C LEU A 161 7.07 13.79 -9.83
N ASP A 162 6.90 14.28 -8.60
CA ASP A 162 7.85 14.09 -7.51
C ASP A 162 7.15 14.05 -6.13
N SER A 163 7.94 13.81 -5.08
CA SER A 163 7.45 13.75 -3.71
C SER A 163 6.94 15.11 -3.20
N ALA A 164 7.44 16.22 -3.73
CA ALA A 164 7.02 17.56 -3.32
C ALA A 164 5.61 17.86 -3.89
N GLU A 165 5.34 17.48 -5.14
CA GLU A 165 4.01 17.58 -5.72
C GLU A 165 3.02 16.64 -5.03
N ALA A 166 3.40 15.36 -4.80
CA ALA A 166 2.58 14.43 -4.02
C ALA A 166 2.24 15.00 -2.63
N ARG A 167 3.19 15.68 -2.01
CA ARG A 167 3.02 16.34 -0.72
C ARG A 167 2.02 17.49 -0.77
N ARG A 168 2.13 18.36 -1.77
CA ARG A 168 1.21 19.49 -1.98
C ARG A 168 -0.21 19.03 -2.28
N SER A 169 -0.39 17.95 -3.04
CA SER A 169 -1.71 17.44 -3.40
C SER A 169 -2.47 16.84 -2.23
N ILE A 170 -1.77 16.36 -1.19
CA ILE A 170 -2.41 15.67 -0.05
C ILE A 170 -2.73 16.63 1.09
N ILE A 171 -1.93 17.65 1.28
CA ILE A 171 -2.05 18.60 2.38
C ILE A 171 -1.99 20.02 1.82
N PRO A 172 -3.14 20.59 1.40
CA PRO A 172 -3.21 21.95 0.89
C PRO A 172 -2.68 23.01 1.87
N THR A 173 -2.65 22.67 3.14
CA THR A 173 -2.22 23.52 4.26
C THR A 173 -0.95 23.04 4.94
N TRP A 174 -0.08 22.28 4.22
CA TRP A 174 1.21 21.89 4.79
C TRP A 174 1.97 23.16 5.18
N PRO A 175 2.46 23.27 6.43
CA PRO A 175 3.30 24.40 6.81
C PRO A 175 4.48 24.47 5.83
N GLN A 176 4.70 25.63 5.20
CA GLN A 176 5.78 25.83 4.22
C GLN A 176 7.19 25.67 4.81
N GLU A 177 7.30 25.42 6.11
CA GLU A 177 8.54 25.33 6.88
C GLU A 177 9.08 23.90 7.03
N GLY A 178 9.11 23.11 6.00
CA GLY A 178 10.01 21.95 5.87
C GLY A 178 9.87 20.80 6.89
N ARG A 179 8.99 20.88 7.89
CA ARG A 179 8.77 19.81 8.87
C ARG A 179 7.58 18.95 8.47
N GLU A 180 7.82 17.67 8.25
CA GLU A 180 6.73 16.71 8.07
C GLU A 180 5.80 16.72 9.30
N PRO A 181 4.47 16.76 9.13
CA PRO A 181 3.56 16.57 10.25
C PRO A 181 3.90 15.25 10.93
N ARG A 182 4.01 15.26 12.23
CA ARG A 182 4.27 14.04 13.01
C ARG A 182 3.26 12.97 12.61
N GLY A 183 3.76 11.80 12.17
CA GLY A 183 2.94 10.68 11.76
C GLY A 183 2.44 10.71 10.31
N ALA A 184 3.00 11.54 9.44
CA ALA A 184 2.83 11.46 7.99
C ALA A 184 4.07 10.84 7.33
N SER A 185 3.86 10.09 6.26
CA SER A 185 4.93 9.56 5.41
C SER A 185 4.51 9.58 3.95
N ILE A 186 5.45 9.92 3.06
CA ILE A 186 5.28 9.87 1.61
C ILE A 186 6.45 9.10 1.06
N VAL A 187 6.16 8.02 0.35
CA VAL A 187 7.17 7.15 -0.24
C VAL A 187 6.81 6.85 -1.69
N ARG A 188 7.82 6.68 -2.56
CA ARG A 188 7.60 6.18 -3.91
C ARG A 188 7.07 4.75 -3.85
N TRP A 189 6.11 4.48 -4.72
CA TRP A 189 5.48 3.18 -4.85
C TRP A 189 5.24 2.87 -6.32
N ARG A 190 5.17 1.61 -6.69
CA ARG A 190 4.79 1.20 -8.05
C ARG A 190 3.94 -0.06 -8.01
N PHE A 191 3.18 -0.31 -9.08
CA PHE A 191 2.45 -1.55 -9.22
C PHE A 191 3.38 -2.76 -9.32
N GLY A 192 3.03 -3.81 -8.60
CA GLY A 192 3.73 -5.07 -8.65
C GLY A 192 3.42 -5.85 -9.93
N ARG A 193 4.46 -6.39 -10.57
CA ARG A 193 4.36 -7.18 -11.81
C ARG A 193 3.43 -8.39 -11.72
N ALA A 194 3.21 -8.93 -10.52
CA ALA A 194 2.36 -10.10 -10.33
C ALA A 194 0.88 -9.84 -10.63
N ILE A 195 0.45 -8.59 -10.59
CA ILE A 195 -0.96 -8.19 -10.71
C ILE A 195 -1.26 -7.62 -12.10
N THR A 196 -0.27 -6.96 -12.71
CA THR A 196 -0.42 -6.31 -14.02
C THR A 196 -0.13 -7.23 -15.20
N SER A 197 0.51 -8.38 -15.00
CA SER A 197 0.76 -9.34 -16.08
C SER A 197 -0.50 -10.15 -16.37
N PRO A 198 -0.92 -10.26 -17.64
CA PRO A 198 -1.96 -11.21 -18.03
C PRO A 198 -1.56 -12.63 -17.64
N ALA A 199 -2.54 -13.49 -17.44
CA ALA A 199 -2.37 -14.89 -17.06
C ALA A 199 -1.75 -15.70 -18.18
#